data_5794a67d35de981d6ee340323b4537ed
#
_entry.id   5794a67d35de981d6ee340323b4537ed
#
_cell.length_a   1.000
_cell.length_b   1.000
_cell.length_c   1.000
_cell.angle_alpha   90.00
_cell.angle_beta   90.00
_cell.angle_gamma   90.00
#
_symmetry.space_group_name_H-M   'P 1'
#
loop_
_entity.id
_entity.type
_entity.pdbx_description
1 polymer ?
#
loop_
_entity_poly.entity_id
_entity_poly.type
_entity_poly.pdbx_seq_one_letter_code
_entity_poly.pdbx_strand_id
1 'polypeptide(L)'
;MATNDKQVIFSLVGVGKVYPPKKQVLRDIYLGFYYGAKIGVLGLNGSGKSSLLKIIAGLDPNYVGEITRSKGYSVGLLEQEPQLDPEKTVKEVVEEGKKELVGLLHEYEAVSNSIGEADPDEMEKLIDKQAQLQEKIEAANGWELETELEIAMDALRCPPADQKVGLLSGGEKRRVALCRLMIQEPDILLLDEPTNHLDAESVQWLEQHLQQYKGTVIAVTHDRYFLDNVAGWILELDRGYGIPFQGNYTTWLEQKQERLEKEEKAESKRKKTLEHELEWIRMSPKARQSKGKARLNRYEELVNQKQDQLAADLEIYIPPGPRLGDLVVEAKGISKAFGDNVLYENVEFSLPKGGIVGVIGPNGAGKTTMFKMITGKEKPDAGAIRIGETVKLGYVDQDRTLEPNKTVYEIISDGQDTIMLGKAEVNARGYCARFNFAGTDQQKKVKDLSGGERNRVHLARMLKEGANLIILDEPTNDLDVNTLRALEEGLEGFAGCAVISSHDRWFLDRVATHILAFEGDSKVVWYEGNYSEYEADRKKRLGKAADQPHRIRYRKLTRN
;
A
#
# COMPACT_ATOMS: atom_id res chain seq x y z
N MET A 1 9.59 39.33 2.49
CA MET A 1 8.68 38.43 3.24
C MET A 1 7.53 38.11 2.32
N ALA A 2 7.55 37.01 1.65
CA ALA A 2 6.43 36.55 0.83
C ALA A 2 5.38 35.99 1.78
N THR A 3 4.26 36.63 1.90
CA THR A 3 3.05 36.12 2.51
C THR A 3 2.62 34.93 1.67
N ASN A 4 2.90 33.73 2.17
CA ASN A 4 2.44 32.49 1.58
C ASN A 4 0.94 32.38 1.89
N ASP A 5 0.10 33.12 1.14
CA ASP A 5 -1.35 32.94 1.18
C ASP A 5 -1.67 31.56 0.60
N LYS A 6 -1.70 30.57 1.49
CA LYS A 6 -2.13 29.21 1.15
C LYS A 6 -3.60 29.27 0.79
N GLN A 7 -3.90 29.28 -0.51
CA GLN A 7 -5.27 29.31 -1.01
C GLN A 7 -5.99 28.01 -0.66
N VAL A 8 -7.10 28.10 0.08
CA VAL A 8 -7.97 26.97 0.37
C VAL A 8 -8.75 26.60 -0.89
N ILE A 9 -8.59 25.36 -1.35
CA ILE A 9 -9.24 24.86 -2.58
C ILE A 9 -10.53 24.12 -2.30
N PHE A 10 -10.64 23.46 -1.15
CA PHE A 10 -11.89 22.91 -0.66
C PHE A 10 -11.86 22.75 0.86
N SER A 11 -13.06 22.68 1.46
CA SER A 11 -13.24 22.49 2.90
C SER A 11 -14.32 21.45 3.16
N LEU A 12 -14.08 20.61 4.16
CA LEU A 12 -15.04 19.66 4.73
C LEU A 12 -15.64 20.31 5.98
N VAL A 13 -16.97 20.36 6.09
CA VAL A 13 -17.68 20.96 7.21
C VAL A 13 -18.64 19.93 7.79
N GLY A 14 -18.29 19.35 8.94
CA GLY A 14 -19.10 18.33 9.63
C GLY A 14 -19.31 17.06 8.80
N VAL A 15 -18.35 16.66 8.00
CA VAL A 15 -18.49 15.50 7.11
C VAL A 15 -18.52 14.20 7.90
N GLY A 16 -19.60 13.43 7.70
CA GLY A 16 -19.81 12.12 8.32
C GLY A 16 -20.34 11.09 7.34
N LYS A 17 -20.01 9.82 7.56
CA LYS A 17 -20.47 8.68 6.74
C LYS A 17 -20.91 7.52 7.60
N VAL A 18 -22.11 6.99 7.30
CA VAL A 18 -22.66 5.82 7.97
C VAL A 18 -23.05 4.78 6.92
N TYR A 19 -22.60 3.55 7.09
CA TYR A 19 -23.03 2.40 6.30
C TYR A 19 -24.10 1.58 7.04
N PRO A 20 -25.09 1.02 6.33
CA PRO A 20 -26.05 0.12 6.95
C PRO A 20 -25.38 -1.09 7.63
N PRO A 21 -25.90 -1.64 8.77
CA PRO A 21 -27.11 -1.18 9.46
C PRO A 21 -26.88 0.00 10.45
N LYS A 22 -25.65 0.41 10.79
CA LYS A 22 -25.31 1.56 11.66
C LYS A 22 -23.78 1.72 11.83
N LYS A 23 -22.97 1.23 10.90
CA LYS A 23 -21.51 1.36 10.97
C LYS A 23 -21.10 2.78 10.57
N GLN A 24 -20.83 3.64 11.57
CA GLN A 24 -20.30 4.97 11.33
C GLN A 24 -18.79 4.87 11.08
N VAL A 25 -18.34 5.32 9.91
CA VAL A 25 -16.93 5.28 9.50
C VAL A 25 -16.28 6.65 9.52
N LEU A 26 -17.04 7.74 9.28
CA LEU A 26 -16.56 9.12 9.40
C LEU A 26 -17.50 9.90 10.32
N ARG A 27 -16.93 10.79 11.15
CA ARG A 27 -17.65 11.60 12.13
C ARG A 27 -17.12 13.03 12.12
N ASP A 28 -18.02 13.97 11.92
CA ASP A 28 -17.80 15.42 12.17
C ASP A 28 -16.42 15.91 11.72
N ILE A 29 -16.02 15.61 10.47
CA ILE A 29 -14.74 16.00 9.94
C ILE A 29 -14.80 17.46 9.49
N TYR A 30 -13.95 18.30 10.10
CA TYR A 30 -13.78 19.73 9.76
C TYR A 30 -12.34 19.94 9.33
N LEU A 31 -12.11 20.12 8.02
CA LEU A 31 -10.78 20.26 7.44
C LEU A 31 -10.80 21.23 6.26
N GLY A 32 -9.76 22.06 6.15
CA GLY A 32 -9.48 22.87 4.98
C GLY A 32 -8.24 22.37 4.25
N PHE A 33 -8.30 22.32 2.93
CA PHE A 33 -7.22 21.82 2.09
C PHE A 33 -6.65 22.96 1.23
N TYR A 34 -5.32 23.08 1.22
CA TYR A 34 -4.60 24.12 0.51
C TYR A 34 -4.08 23.63 -0.84
N TYR A 35 -4.01 24.54 -1.82
CA TYR A 35 -3.39 24.25 -3.11
C TYR A 35 -1.92 23.87 -2.93
N GLY A 36 -1.48 22.85 -3.66
CA GLY A 36 -0.10 22.33 -3.60
C GLY A 36 0.23 21.49 -2.37
N ALA A 37 -0.72 21.28 -1.43
CA ALA A 37 -0.48 20.44 -0.25
C ALA A 37 -0.31 18.96 -0.66
N LYS A 38 0.65 18.28 -0.02
CA LYS A 38 0.87 16.84 -0.15
C LYS A 38 0.43 16.18 1.15
N ILE A 39 -0.65 15.39 1.08
CA ILE A 39 -1.35 14.87 2.25
C ILE A 39 -1.39 13.35 2.18
N GLY A 40 -0.77 12.69 3.15
CA GLY A 40 -0.90 11.25 3.37
C GLY A 40 -2.09 10.95 4.29
N VAL A 41 -2.95 10.02 3.91
CA VAL A 41 -4.10 9.61 4.74
C VAL A 41 -3.83 8.25 5.36
N LEU A 42 -3.78 8.21 6.68
CA LEU A 42 -3.55 7.00 7.48
C LEU A 42 -4.80 6.59 8.26
N GLY A 43 -4.90 5.32 8.59
CA GLY A 43 -5.95 4.77 9.43
C GLY A 43 -6.10 3.26 9.24
N LEU A 44 -6.77 2.61 10.18
CA LEU A 44 -7.04 1.18 10.13
C LEU A 44 -7.84 0.79 8.88
N ASN A 45 -7.77 -0.49 8.50
CA ASN A 45 -8.61 -1.00 7.44
C ASN A 45 -10.10 -0.88 7.83
N GLY A 46 -10.89 -0.30 6.92
CA GLY A 46 -12.30 0.01 7.17
C GLY A 46 -12.55 1.30 7.98
N SER A 47 -11.54 2.14 8.23
CA SER A 47 -11.70 3.46 8.89
C SER A 47 -12.35 4.53 8.01
N GLY A 48 -12.60 4.24 6.72
CA GLY A 48 -13.26 5.16 5.80
C GLY A 48 -12.33 5.94 4.87
N LYS A 49 -11.05 5.56 4.73
CA LYS A 49 -10.06 6.23 3.87
C LYS A 49 -10.57 6.37 2.42
N SER A 50 -10.90 5.26 1.76
CA SER A 50 -11.43 5.26 0.39
C SER A 50 -12.79 5.98 0.29
N SER A 51 -13.63 5.90 1.34
CA SER A 51 -14.89 6.63 1.38
C SER A 51 -14.65 8.14 1.39
N LEU A 52 -13.67 8.61 2.16
CA LEU A 52 -13.28 10.02 2.21
C LEU A 52 -12.82 10.51 0.82
N LEU A 53 -11.96 9.74 0.12
CA LEU A 53 -11.54 10.07 -1.24
C LEU A 53 -12.71 10.14 -2.22
N LYS A 54 -13.63 9.17 -2.19
CA LYS A 54 -14.83 9.16 -3.05
C LYS A 54 -15.77 10.34 -2.76
N ILE A 55 -15.92 10.73 -1.51
CA ILE A 55 -16.70 11.91 -1.12
C ILE A 55 -16.00 13.19 -1.64
N ILE A 56 -14.69 13.33 -1.49
CA ILE A 56 -13.92 14.46 -2.02
C ILE A 56 -13.98 14.46 -3.55
N ALA A 57 -13.93 13.32 -4.23
CA ALA A 57 -14.07 13.22 -5.69
C ALA A 57 -15.49 13.58 -6.18
N GLY A 58 -16.50 13.54 -5.30
CA GLY A 58 -17.90 13.75 -5.66
C GLY A 58 -18.60 12.51 -6.23
N LEU A 59 -17.97 11.34 -6.09
CA LEU A 59 -18.53 10.06 -6.56
C LEU A 59 -19.49 9.44 -5.53
N ASP A 60 -19.36 9.77 -4.26
CA ASP A 60 -20.27 9.32 -3.20
C ASP A 60 -21.07 10.51 -2.64
N PRO A 61 -22.35 10.68 -3.05
CA PRO A 61 -23.20 11.76 -2.56
C PRO A 61 -23.86 11.46 -1.20
N ASN A 62 -23.77 10.22 -0.70
CA ASN A 62 -24.45 9.78 0.51
C ASN A 62 -23.58 10.02 1.77
N TYR A 63 -23.46 11.27 2.19
CA TYR A 63 -22.76 11.68 3.41
C TYR A 63 -23.54 12.76 4.15
N VAL A 64 -23.18 13.00 5.41
CA VAL A 64 -23.70 14.09 6.24
C VAL A 64 -22.68 15.24 6.21
N GLY A 65 -23.13 16.46 6.37
CA GLY A 65 -22.27 17.65 6.32
C GLY A 65 -22.19 18.29 4.93
N GLU A 66 -21.21 19.15 4.74
CA GLU A 66 -21.06 19.93 3.51
C GLU A 66 -19.62 19.94 3.02
N ILE A 67 -19.44 19.96 1.70
CA ILE A 67 -18.14 20.19 1.04
C ILE A 67 -18.23 21.46 0.23
N THR A 68 -17.47 22.46 0.65
CA THR A 68 -17.33 23.71 -0.09
C THR A 68 -16.10 23.60 -0.99
N ARG A 69 -16.30 23.74 -2.32
CA ARG A 69 -15.23 23.67 -3.33
C ARG A 69 -15.05 25.03 -4.00
N SER A 70 -13.80 25.45 -4.15
CA SER A 70 -13.47 26.56 -5.02
C SER A 70 -13.69 26.18 -6.48
N LYS A 71 -14.24 27.09 -7.28
CA LYS A 71 -14.52 26.85 -8.69
C LYS A 71 -13.21 26.83 -9.50
N GLY A 72 -13.19 26.01 -10.57
CA GLY A 72 -12.11 26.01 -11.56
C GLY A 72 -10.99 24.99 -11.32
N TYR A 73 -11.09 24.16 -10.27
CA TYR A 73 -10.11 23.09 -10.01
C TYR A 73 -10.62 21.74 -10.53
N SER A 74 -9.77 21.06 -11.31
CA SER A 74 -9.97 19.71 -11.80
C SER A 74 -9.63 18.67 -10.72
N VAL A 75 -10.36 17.54 -10.69
CA VAL A 75 -10.16 16.45 -9.72
C VAL A 75 -9.94 15.15 -10.48
N GLY A 76 -8.85 14.47 -10.17
CA GLY A 76 -8.58 13.12 -10.64
C GLY A 76 -8.54 12.13 -9.48
N LEU A 77 -9.12 10.95 -9.66
CA LEU A 77 -9.14 9.88 -8.66
C LEU A 77 -8.59 8.59 -9.25
N LEU A 78 -7.60 8.00 -8.59
CA LEU A 78 -7.21 6.62 -8.76
C LEU A 78 -8.03 5.75 -7.82
N GLU A 79 -8.97 4.98 -8.37
CA GLU A 79 -9.73 4.00 -7.60
C GLU A 79 -8.93 2.70 -7.41
N GLN A 80 -9.32 1.94 -6.39
CA GLN A 80 -8.73 0.63 -6.10
C GLN A 80 -8.93 -0.37 -7.26
N GLU A 81 -10.09 -0.31 -7.93
CA GLU A 81 -10.42 -1.09 -9.12
C GLU A 81 -10.87 -0.14 -10.24
N PRO A 82 -9.93 0.44 -11.02
CA PRO A 82 -10.28 1.41 -12.04
C PRO A 82 -11.08 0.77 -13.18
N GLN A 83 -12.15 1.42 -13.58
CA GLN A 83 -12.95 1.02 -14.73
C GLN A 83 -12.36 1.64 -16.00
N LEU A 84 -11.79 0.80 -16.85
CA LEU A 84 -11.22 1.19 -18.14
C LEU A 84 -12.00 0.50 -19.25
N ASP A 85 -12.06 1.12 -20.42
CA ASP A 85 -12.72 0.55 -21.60
C ASP A 85 -11.94 -0.68 -22.10
N PRO A 86 -12.53 -1.89 -22.07
CA PRO A 86 -11.85 -3.12 -22.43
C PRO A 86 -11.46 -3.22 -23.91
N GLU A 87 -12.11 -2.45 -24.78
CA GLU A 87 -11.86 -2.48 -26.24
C GLU A 87 -10.66 -1.62 -26.64
N LYS A 88 -10.28 -0.64 -25.82
CA LYS A 88 -9.14 0.24 -26.07
C LYS A 88 -7.82 -0.42 -25.80
N THR A 89 -6.79 0.08 -26.46
CA THR A 89 -5.39 -0.26 -26.20
C THR A 89 -4.87 0.52 -24.98
N VAL A 90 -3.75 0.06 -24.43
CA VAL A 90 -3.06 0.75 -23.32
C VAL A 90 -2.72 2.18 -23.70
N LYS A 91 -2.17 2.40 -24.91
CA LYS A 91 -1.82 3.74 -25.42
C LYS A 91 -3.04 4.65 -25.49
N GLU A 92 -4.13 4.21 -26.11
CA GLU A 92 -5.37 4.98 -26.23
C GLU A 92 -5.94 5.41 -24.88
N VAL A 93 -5.84 4.55 -23.86
CA VAL A 93 -6.30 4.89 -22.49
C VAL A 93 -5.38 5.92 -21.84
N VAL A 94 -4.06 5.84 -22.03
CA VAL A 94 -3.12 6.81 -21.47
C VAL A 94 -3.27 8.17 -22.15
N GLU A 95 -3.47 8.20 -23.47
CA GLU A 95 -3.73 9.39 -24.28
C GLU A 95 -4.99 10.15 -23.87
N GLU A 96 -5.99 9.46 -23.26
CA GLU A 96 -7.17 10.13 -22.68
C GLU A 96 -6.79 11.19 -21.63
N GLY A 97 -5.63 11.09 -20.98
CA GLY A 97 -5.14 12.07 -20.02
C GLY A 97 -4.95 13.46 -20.63
N LYS A 98 -4.57 13.54 -21.91
CA LYS A 98 -4.44 14.79 -22.68
C LYS A 98 -5.26 14.76 -23.98
N LYS A 99 -6.49 14.27 -23.89
CA LYS A 99 -7.38 14.04 -25.03
C LYS A 99 -7.52 15.25 -25.96
N GLU A 100 -7.59 16.47 -25.41
CA GLU A 100 -7.70 17.69 -26.22
C GLU A 100 -6.43 17.91 -27.06
N LEU A 101 -5.26 17.71 -26.47
CA LEU A 101 -3.98 17.87 -27.15
C LEU A 101 -3.76 16.79 -28.22
N VAL A 102 -4.11 15.54 -27.91
CA VAL A 102 -4.11 14.44 -28.91
C VAL A 102 -5.03 14.76 -30.07
N GLY A 103 -6.22 15.32 -29.80
CA GLY A 103 -7.14 15.77 -30.83
C GLY A 103 -6.54 16.86 -31.74
N LEU A 104 -5.83 17.83 -31.16
CA LEU A 104 -5.12 18.88 -31.93
C LEU A 104 -4.00 18.29 -32.81
N LEU A 105 -3.23 17.33 -32.30
CA LEU A 105 -2.18 16.65 -33.06
C LEU A 105 -2.75 15.87 -34.26
N HIS A 106 -3.82 15.10 -34.04
CA HIS A 106 -4.48 14.37 -35.13
C HIS A 106 -5.07 15.32 -36.17
N GLU A 107 -5.67 16.45 -35.73
CA GLU A 107 -6.21 17.45 -36.66
C GLU A 107 -5.08 18.14 -37.47
N TYR A 108 -3.95 18.43 -36.83
CA TYR A 108 -2.77 18.97 -37.48
C TYR A 108 -2.22 18.01 -38.55
N GLU A 109 -2.09 16.73 -38.24
CA GLU A 109 -1.67 15.70 -39.19
C GLU A 109 -2.65 15.57 -40.35
N ALA A 110 -3.96 15.55 -40.08
CA ALA A 110 -4.97 15.46 -41.13
C ALA A 110 -4.92 16.67 -42.07
N VAL A 111 -4.79 17.90 -41.50
CA VAL A 111 -4.64 19.13 -42.30
C VAL A 111 -3.35 19.09 -43.12
N SER A 112 -2.23 18.67 -42.52
CA SER A 112 -0.95 18.56 -43.21
C SER A 112 -0.99 17.60 -44.39
N ASN A 113 -1.67 16.46 -44.24
CA ASN A 113 -1.85 15.48 -45.34
C ASN A 113 -2.76 16.02 -46.45
N SER A 114 -3.80 16.80 -46.07
CA SER A 114 -4.74 17.38 -47.05
C SER A 114 -4.13 18.50 -47.90
N ILE A 115 -3.10 19.21 -47.41
CA ILE A 115 -2.45 20.30 -48.14
C ILE A 115 -1.82 19.79 -49.46
N GLY A 116 -1.29 18.53 -49.46
CA GLY A 116 -0.66 17.94 -50.65
C GLY A 116 -1.64 17.60 -51.78
N GLU A 117 -2.93 17.53 -51.51
CA GLU A 117 -3.98 17.14 -52.47
C GLU A 117 -4.96 18.29 -52.77
N ALA A 118 -4.80 19.47 -52.15
CA ALA A 118 -5.75 20.58 -52.20
C ALA A 118 -5.55 21.49 -53.43
N ASP A 119 -6.66 22.05 -53.91
CA ASP A 119 -6.64 23.13 -54.91
C ASP A 119 -6.05 24.42 -54.34
N PRO A 120 -5.48 25.35 -55.18
CA PRO A 120 -4.80 26.57 -54.71
C PRO A 120 -5.64 27.44 -53.74
N ASP A 121 -6.96 27.55 -53.95
CA ASP A 121 -7.86 28.35 -53.11
C ASP A 121 -8.19 27.66 -51.75
N GLU A 122 -8.12 26.36 -51.70
CA GLU A 122 -8.28 25.57 -50.48
C GLU A 122 -6.96 25.48 -49.70
N MET A 123 -5.84 25.45 -50.41
CA MET A 123 -4.49 25.34 -49.85
C MET A 123 -4.18 26.51 -48.89
N GLU A 124 -4.54 27.74 -49.23
CA GLU A 124 -4.32 28.92 -48.38
C GLU A 124 -5.06 28.78 -47.03
N LYS A 125 -6.34 28.33 -47.08
CA LYS A 125 -7.14 28.10 -45.87
C LYS A 125 -6.58 26.98 -45.00
N LEU A 126 -6.07 25.91 -45.61
CA LEU A 126 -5.46 24.80 -44.89
C LEU A 126 -4.12 25.19 -44.24
N ILE A 127 -3.32 26.04 -44.90
CA ILE A 127 -2.09 26.59 -44.31
C ILE A 127 -2.39 27.48 -43.12
N ASP A 128 -3.38 28.38 -43.23
CA ASP A 128 -3.80 29.21 -42.08
C ASP A 128 -4.31 28.36 -40.91
N LYS A 129 -5.09 27.31 -41.17
CA LYS A 129 -5.56 26.37 -40.16
C LYS A 129 -4.39 25.62 -39.52
N GLN A 130 -3.42 25.15 -40.32
CA GLN A 130 -2.23 24.47 -39.85
C GLN A 130 -1.43 25.35 -38.90
N ALA A 131 -1.22 26.64 -39.27
CA ALA A 131 -0.50 27.61 -38.42
C ALA A 131 -1.22 27.83 -37.05
N GLN A 132 -2.54 27.95 -37.06
CA GLN A 132 -3.32 28.08 -35.81
C GLN A 132 -3.24 26.83 -34.92
N LEU A 133 -3.26 25.63 -35.52
CA LEU A 133 -3.10 24.37 -34.79
C LEU A 133 -1.69 24.25 -34.22
N GLN A 134 -0.67 24.62 -35.02
CA GLN A 134 0.72 24.63 -34.59
C GLN A 134 0.92 25.53 -33.37
N GLU A 135 0.41 26.77 -33.39
CA GLU A 135 0.50 27.70 -32.27
C GLU A 135 -0.11 27.10 -30.97
N LYS A 136 -1.28 26.45 -31.10
CA LYS A 136 -1.92 25.79 -29.95
C LYS A 136 -1.13 24.61 -29.43
N ILE A 137 -0.56 23.77 -30.31
CA ILE A 137 0.27 22.62 -29.97
C ILE A 137 1.57 23.08 -29.29
N GLU A 138 2.23 24.14 -29.81
CA GLU A 138 3.44 24.72 -29.23
C GLU A 138 3.16 25.31 -27.84
N ALA A 139 2.07 26.06 -27.67
CA ALA A 139 1.66 26.62 -26.39
C ALA A 139 1.40 25.56 -25.31
N ALA A 140 1.01 24.37 -25.71
CA ALA A 140 0.75 23.22 -24.84
C ALA A 140 1.93 22.23 -24.75
N ASN A 141 3.12 22.54 -25.31
CA ASN A 141 4.27 21.63 -25.47
C ASN A 141 3.89 20.27 -26.11
N GLY A 142 2.93 20.27 -27.04
CA GLY A 142 2.33 19.05 -27.57
C GLY A 142 3.28 18.18 -28.40
N TRP A 143 4.35 18.73 -28.95
CA TRP A 143 5.33 17.97 -29.72
C TRP A 143 6.14 16.96 -28.88
N GLU A 144 6.23 17.18 -27.58
CA GLU A 144 6.92 16.27 -26.65
C GLU A 144 5.99 15.20 -26.04
N LEU A 145 4.68 15.25 -26.35
CA LEU A 145 3.66 14.39 -25.73
C LEU A 145 3.97 12.90 -25.89
N GLU A 146 4.36 12.46 -27.10
CA GLU A 146 4.69 11.03 -27.35
C GLU A 146 5.83 10.56 -26.44
N THR A 147 6.88 11.37 -26.32
CA THR A 147 8.02 11.06 -25.44
C THR A 147 7.61 11.06 -23.96
N GLU A 148 6.75 11.99 -23.55
CA GLU A 148 6.21 12.04 -22.18
C GLU A 148 5.39 10.78 -21.85
N LEU A 149 4.52 10.34 -22.78
CA LEU A 149 3.74 9.12 -22.65
C LEU A 149 4.65 7.88 -22.55
N GLU A 150 5.66 7.76 -23.40
CA GLU A 150 6.60 6.64 -23.37
C GLU A 150 7.37 6.58 -22.04
N ILE A 151 7.90 7.72 -21.58
CA ILE A 151 8.63 7.79 -20.31
C ILE A 151 7.73 7.37 -19.14
N ALA A 152 6.51 7.89 -19.07
CA ALA A 152 5.57 7.56 -17.98
C ALA A 152 5.13 6.09 -18.02
N MET A 153 4.85 5.57 -19.21
CA MET A 153 4.48 4.16 -19.41
C MET A 153 5.62 3.20 -19.05
N ASP A 154 6.85 3.54 -19.40
CA ASP A 154 8.03 2.73 -19.06
C ASP A 154 8.33 2.80 -17.56
N ALA A 155 8.25 3.98 -16.94
CA ALA A 155 8.49 4.18 -15.52
C ALA A 155 7.49 3.40 -14.64
N LEU A 156 6.22 3.40 -15.02
CA LEU A 156 5.16 2.65 -14.33
C LEU A 156 5.03 1.20 -14.83
N ARG A 157 5.91 0.77 -15.74
CA ARG A 157 5.92 -0.58 -16.33
C ARG A 157 4.55 -0.99 -16.86
N CYS A 158 3.91 -0.08 -17.58
CA CYS A 158 2.65 -0.37 -18.26
C CYS A 158 2.83 -1.53 -19.26
N PRO A 159 1.78 -2.32 -19.53
CA PRO A 159 1.80 -3.34 -20.58
C PRO A 159 2.13 -2.74 -21.96
N PRO A 160 2.42 -3.56 -22.98
CA PRO A 160 2.65 -3.08 -24.34
C PRO A 160 1.57 -2.12 -24.81
N ALA A 161 1.97 -1.05 -25.50
CA ALA A 161 1.10 0.05 -25.90
C ALA A 161 -0.10 -0.39 -26.78
N ASP A 162 0.10 -1.43 -27.59
CA ASP A 162 -0.88 -2.03 -28.52
C ASP A 162 -1.77 -3.10 -27.86
N GLN A 163 -1.51 -3.49 -26.61
CA GLN A 163 -2.28 -4.52 -25.91
C GLN A 163 -3.65 -3.99 -25.50
N LYS A 164 -4.71 -4.78 -25.74
CA LYS A 164 -6.07 -4.43 -25.31
C LYS A 164 -6.24 -4.52 -23.79
N VAL A 165 -6.88 -3.52 -23.21
CA VAL A 165 -7.14 -3.39 -21.77
C VAL A 165 -7.98 -4.54 -21.22
N GLY A 166 -8.88 -5.11 -22.05
CA GLY A 166 -9.70 -6.25 -21.65
C GLY A 166 -8.90 -7.49 -21.24
N LEU A 167 -7.68 -7.65 -21.75
CA LEU A 167 -6.79 -8.79 -21.48
C LEU A 167 -5.88 -8.58 -20.26
N LEU A 168 -5.89 -7.39 -19.68
CA LEU A 168 -5.01 -7.01 -18.58
C LEU A 168 -5.49 -7.56 -17.23
N SER A 169 -4.54 -7.94 -16.39
CA SER A 169 -4.79 -8.20 -14.97
C SER A 169 -5.22 -6.93 -14.21
N GLY A 170 -5.82 -7.08 -13.03
CA GLY A 170 -6.22 -5.94 -12.19
C GLY A 170 -5.06 -4.99 -11.87
N GLY A 171 -3.88 -5.52 -11.55
CA GLY A 171 -2.68 -4.72 -11.27
C GLY A 171 -2.17 -3.97 -12.49
N GLU A 172 -2.25 -4.56 -13.70
CA GLU A 172 -1.88 -3.89 -14.95
C GLU A 172 -2.86 -2.76 -15.28
N LYS A 173 -4.17 -3.00 -15.18
CA LYS A 173 -5.20 -1.96 -15.35
C LYS A 173 -4.95 -0.77 -14.44
N ARG A 174 -4.56 -1.05 -13.20
CA ARG A 174 -4.27 -0.01 -12.22
C ARG A 174 -3.04 0.82 -12.58
N ARG A 175 -1.96 0.20 -13.07
CA ARG A 175 -0.78 0.93 -13.57
C ARG A 175 -1.13 1.83 -14.75
N VAL A 176 -1.93 1.35 -15.69
CA VAL A 176 -2.42 2.14 -16.84
C VAL A 176 -3.27 3.32 -16.38
N ALA A 177 -4.18 3.11 -15.43
CA ALA A 177 -5.02 4.18 -14.87
C ALA A 177 -4.18 5.23 -14.11
N LEU A 178 -3.17 4.79 -13.35
CA LEU A 178 -2.23 5.70 -12.68
C LEU A 178 -1.43 6.50 -13.72
N CYS A 179 -0.92 5.86 -14.76
CA CYS A 179 -0.20 6.52 -15.84
C CYS A 179 -1.06 7.60 -16.51
N ARG A 180 -2.31 7.29 -16.85
CA ARG A 180 -3.28 8.26 -17.39
C ARG A 180 -3.45 9.47 -16.48
N LEU A 181 -3.58 9.26 -15.17
CA LEU A 181 -3.74 10.34 -14.19
C LEU A 181 -2.49 11.20 -14.06
N MET A 182 -1.29 10.61 -14.12
CA MET A 182 -0.02 11.38 -14.10
C MET A 182 0.07 12.29 -15.34
N ILE A 183 -0.31 11.80 -16.50
CA ILE A 183 -0.36 12.57 -17.76
C ILE A 183 -1.45 13.64 -17.74
N GLN A 184 -2.58 13.37 -17.10
CA GLN A 184 -3.71 14.31 -16.99
C GLN A 184 -3.40 15.54 -16.13
N GLU A 185 -2.54 15.39 -15.11
CA GLU A 185 -2.12 16.44 -14.18
C GLU A 185 -3.28 17.26 -13.57
N PRO A 186 -4.29 16.64 -12.93
CA PRO A 186 -5.40 17.39 -12.34
C PRO A 186 -4.94 18.25 -11.16
N ASP A 187 -5.62 19.38 -10.88
CA ASP A 187 -5.29 20.28 -9.77
C ASP A 187 -5.39 19.61 -8.39
N ILE A 188 -6.30 18.65 -8.26
CA ILE A 188 -6.49 17.80 -7.06
C ILE A 188 -6.37 16.35 -7.48
N LEU A 189 -5.29 15.73 -7.04
CA LEU A 189 -4.97 14.34 -7.31
C LEU A 189 -5.28 13.48 -6.09
N LEU A 190 -6.23 12.55 -6.23
CA LEU A 190 -6.66 11.63 -5.19
C LEU A 190 -6.16 10.23 -5.53
N LEU A 191 -5.35 9.64 -4.66
CA LEU A 191 -4.71 8.35 -4.90
C LEU A 191 -5.10 7.35 -3.79
N ASP A 192 -5.78 6.28 -4.15
CA ASP A 192 -6.12 5.19 -3.22
C ASP A 192 -5.13 4.04 -3.41
N GLU A 193 -4.19 3.85 -2.47
CA GLU A 193 -3.11 2.86 -2.47
C GLU A 193 -2.26 2.86 -3.76
N PRO A 194 -1.68 3.99 -4.19
CA PRO A 194 -0.99 4.11 -5.48
C PRO A 194 0.26 3.23 -5.60
N THR A 195 0.87 2.86 -4.49
CA THR A 195 2.09 2.05 -4.44
C THR A 195 1.83 0.54 -4.57
N ASN A 196 0.58 0.08 -4.38
CA ASN A 196 0.24 -1.33 -4.52
C ASN A 196 0.45 -1.82 -5.95
N HIS A 197 1.06 -3.00 -6.10
CA HIS A 197 1.44 -3.63 -7.37
C HIS A 197 2.52 -2.89 -8.17
N LEU A 198 3.14 -1.85 -7.61
CA LEU A 198 4.35 -1.23 -8.15
C LEU A 198 5.58 -1.88 -7.53
N ASP A 199 6.65 -1.99 -8.30
CA ASP A 199 7.95 -2.34 -7.75
C ASP A 199 8.68 -1.10 -7.20
N ALA A 200 9.74 -1.32 -6.45
CA ALA A 200 10.46 -0.26 -5.75
C ALA A 200 10.95 0.88 -6.68
N GLU A 201 11.33 0.56 -7.92
CA GLU A 201 11.80 1.55 -8.89
C GLU A 201 10.65 2.42 -9.41
N SER A 202 9.50 1.81 -9.72
CA SER A 202 8.29 2.55 -10.13
C SER A 202 7.74 3.40 -8.98
N VAL A 203 7.82 2.92 -7.72
CA VAL A 203 7.45 3.72 -6.55
C VAL A 203 8.37 4.92 -6.39
N GLN A 204 9.69 4.74 -6.54
CA GLN A 204 10.66 5.84 -6.45
C GLN A 204 10.43 6.91 -7.53
N TRP A 205 10.13 6.50 -8.76
CA TRP A 205 9.77 7.43 -9.83
C TRP A 205 8.49 8.20 -9.48
N LEU A 206 7.47 7.51 -8.98
CA LEU A 206 6.21 8.13 -8.56
C LEU A 206 6.43 9.15 -7.43
N GLU A 207 7.26 8.83 -6.43
CA GLU A 207 7.65 9.75 -5.35
C GLU A 207 8.27 11.03 -5.92
N GLN A 208 9.25 10.91 -6.81
CA GLN A 208 9.92 12.05 -7.44
C GLN A 208 8.95 12.91 -8.27
N HIS A 209 8.07 12.28 -9.02
CA HIS A 209 7.05 12.95 -9.82
C HIS A 209 6.07 13.73 -8.91
N LEU A 210 5.59 13.11 -7.83
CA LEU A 210 4.64 13.74 -6.89
C LEU A 210 5.27 14.84 -6.03
N GLN A 211 6.57 14.77 -5.73
CA GLN A 211 7.29 15.86 -5.06
C GLN A 211 7.30 17.13 -5.92
N GLN A 212 7.45 16.99 -7.24
CA GLN A 212 7.48 18.11 -8.19
C GLN A 212 6.07 18.55 -8.65
N TYR A 213 5.05 17.76 -8.33
CA TYR A 213 3.66 18.00 -8.73
C TYR A 213 3.15 19.34 -8.17
N LYS A 214 2.62 20.20 -9.03
CA LYS A 214 2.16 21.55 -8.60
C LYS A 214 0.84 21.53 -7.84
N GLY A 215 -0.06 20.62 -8.20
CA GLY A 215 -1.39 20.47 -7.60
C GLY A 215 -1.36 19.85 -6.20
N THR A 216 -2.53 19.76 -5.60
CA THR A 216 -2.73 19.10 -4.31
C THR A 216 -2.81 17.61 -4.48
N VAL A 217 -2.06 16.86 -3.67
CA VAL A 217 -2.09 15.39 -3.66
C VAL A 217 -2.65 14.90 -2.34
N ILE A 218 -3.63 14.01 -2.40
CA ILE A 218 -4.15 13.28 -1.24
C ILE A 218 -3.99 11.79 -1.52
N ALA A 219 -3.06 11.15 -0.84
CA ALA A 219 -2.74 9.75 -1.05
C ALA A 219 -3.09 8.91 0.19
N VAL A 220 -3.93 7.92 0.00
CA VAL A 220 -4.12 6.82 0.97
C VAL A 220 -3.07 5.78 0.64
N THR A 221 -2.17 5.48 1.56
CA THR A 221 -1.19 4.40 1.39
C THR A 221 -0.66 3.90 2.71
N HIS A 222 -0.20 2.67 2.72
CA HIS A 222 0.51 2.05 3.83
C HIS A 222 2.03 2.05 3.64
N ASP A 223 2.53 2.54 2.50
CA ASP A 223 3.95 2.71 2.22
C ASP A 223 4.52 3.91 3.01
N ARG A 224 5.31 3.59 4.03
CA ARG A 224 5.84 4.58 4.99
C ARG A 224 6.94 5.43 4.37
N TYR A 225 7.78 4.88 3.49
CA TYR A 225 8.79 5.65 2.75
C TYR A 225 8.14 6.64 1.79
N PHE A 226 7.10 6.20 1.09
CA PHE A 226 6.33 7.09 0.24
C PHE A 226 5.75 8.27 1.04
N LEU A 227 5.17 8.01 2.21
CA LEU A 227 4.64 9.05 3.08
C LEU A 227 5.74 9.96 3.64
N ASP A 228 6.91 9.42 3.96
CA ASP A 228 8.05 10.22 4.45
C ASP A 228 8.62 11.13 3.35
N ASN A 229 8.67 10.63 2.11
CA ASN A 229 9.26 11.35 0.99
C ASN A 229 8.30 12.37 0.35
N VAL A 230 6.99 12.07 0.29
CA VAL A 230 6.01 12.87 -0.45
C VAL A 230 5.17 13.74 0.45
N ALA A 231 4.74 13.25 1.62
CA ALA A 231 3.76 13.95 2.44
C ALA A 231 4.39 15.10 3.25
N GLY A 232 3.77 16.27 3.19
CA GLY A 232 4.01 17.39 4.10
C GLY A 232 2.97 17.52 5.21
N TRP A 233 1.90 16.72 5.10
CA TRP A 233 0.83 16.60 6.08
C TRP A 233 0.36 15.16 6.16
N ILE A 234 0.05 14.69 7.36
CA ILE A 234 -0.61 13.41 7.59
C ILE A 234 -2.01 13.67 8.15
N LEU A 235 -3.01 13.05 7.52
CA LEU A 235 -4.38 13.00 8.01
C LEU A 235 -4.65 11.62 8.58
N GLU A 236 -4.70 11.48 9.89
CA GLU A 236 -5.07 10.23 10.55
C GLU A 236 -6.58 10.12 10.69
N LEU A 237 -7.17 9.03 10.17
CA LEU A 237 -8.56 8.65 10.46
C LEU A 237 -8.59 7.69 11.64
N ASP A 238 -8.86 8.24 12.82
CA ASP A 238 -8.95 7.50 14.08
C ASP A 238 -10.38 7.57 14.65
N ARG A 239 -11.02 6.41 14.85
CA ARG A 239 -12.38 6.29 15.40
C ARG A 239 -13.44 7.12 14.66
N GLY A 240 -13.21 7.36 13.38
CA GLY A 240 -14.07 8.16 12.50
C GLY A 240 -13.73 9.66 12.46
N TYR A 241 -12.84 10.14 13.31
CA TYR A 241 -12.38 11.53 13.31
C TYR A 241 -11.19 11.71 12.39
N GLY A 242 -11.10 12.86 11.73
CA GLY A 242 -9.95 13.25 10.93
C GLY A 242 -9.00 14.15 11.74
N ILE A 243 -7.82 13.66 12.05
CA ILE A 243 -6.81 14.37 12.86
C ILE A 243 -5.64 14.74 11.97
N PRO A 244 -5.44 16.05 11.66
CA PRO A 244 -4.32 16.49 10.84
C PRO A 244 -3.05 16.65 11.66
N PHE A 245 -1.93 16.19 11.11
CA PHE A 245 -0.58 16.38 11.64
C PHE A 245 0.28 17.07 10.59
N GLN A 246 1.05 18.04 10.99
CA GLN A 246 2.01 18.70 10.10
C GLN A 246 3.32 17.90 10.11
N GLY A 247 3.80 17.59 8.93
CA GLY A 247 5.04 16.84 8.71
C GLY A 247 4.79 15.53 7.95
N ASN A 248 5.83 14.71 7.89
CA ASN A 248 5.86 13.42 7.22
C ASN A 248 5.47 12.27 8.17
N TYR A 249 5.63 11.02 7.72
CA TYR A 249 5.30 9.84 8.51
C TYR A 249 6.11 9.75 9.82
N THR A 250 7.40 10.02 9.78
CA THR A 250 8.29 9.98 10.96
C THR A 250 7.82 10.98 12.03
N THR A 251 7.58 12.22 11.65
CA THR A 251 7.08 13.26 12.58
C THR A 251 5.68 12.95 13.10
N TRP A 252 4.80 12.36 12.28
CA TRP A 252 3.50 11.88 12.73
C TRP A 252 3.62 10.81 13.80
N LEU A 253 4.55 9.85 13.63
CA LEU A 253 4.76 8.77 14.61
C LEU A 253 5.15 9.31 15.98
N GLU A 254 6.07 10.29 16.03
CA GLU A 254 6.48 10.96 17.25
C GLU A 254 5.31 11.71 17.92
N GLN A 255 4.58 12.52 17.16
CA GLN A 255 3.42 13.26 17.66
C GLN A 255 2.30 12.33 18.14
N LYS A 256 2.09 11.21 17.46
CA LYS A 256 1.12 10.19 17.87
C LYS A 256 1.50 9.55 19.20
N GLN A 257 2.77 9.19 19.37
CA GLN A 257 3.26 8.62 20.63
C GLN A 257 3.04 9.58 21.81
N GLU A 258 3.40 10.86 21.66
CA GLU A 258 3.14 11.87 22.67
C GLU A 258 1.64 12.03 23.01
N ARG A 259 0.78 11.96 21.98
CA ARG A 259 -0.68 12.02 22.15
C ARG A 259 -1.17 10.83 22.96
N LEU A 260 -0.77 9.61 22.60
CA LEU A 260 -1.17 8.38 23.32
C LEU A 260 -0.72 8.40 24.78
N GLU A 261 0.51 8.84 25.08
CA GLU A 261 0.98 9.00 26.45
C GLU A 261 0.14 10.00 27.26
N LYS A 262 -0.28 11.10 26.63
CA LYS A 262 -1.14 12.10 27.28
C LYS A 262 -2.55 11.54 27.51
N GLU A 263 -3.11 10.80 26.55
CA GLU A 263 -4.41 10.13 26.67
C GLU A 263 -4.38 9.08 27.78
N GLU A 264 -3.36 8.23 27.85
CA GLU A 264 -3.20 7.20 28.90
C GLU A 264 -3.07 7.81 30.30
N LYS A 265 -2.27 8.88 30.44
CA LYS A 265 -2.16 9.62 31.71
C LYS A 265 -3.50 10.25 32.12
N ALA A 266 -4.27 10.78 31.15
CA ALA A 266 -5.59 11.35 31.40
C ALA A 266 -6.60 10.27 31.80
N GLU A 267 -6.58 9.10 31.12
CA GLU A 267 -7.46 7.97 31.45
C GLU A 267 -7.15 7.35 32.82
N SER A 268 -5.86 7.20 33.14
CA SER A 268 -5.43 6.74 34.48
C SER A 268 -5.91 7.68 35.58
N LYS A 269 -5.80 9.01 35.38
CA LYS A 269 -6.36 10.00 36.34
C LYS A 269 -7.88 9.90 36.44
N ARG A 270 -8.56 9.75 35.30
CA ARG A 270 -10.02 9.60 35.26
C ARG A 270 -10.46 8.33 35.97
N LYS A 271 -9.78 7.20 35.77
CA LYS A 271 -10.06 5.92 36.45
C LYS A 271 -9.92 6.06 37.97
N LYS A 272 -8.84 6.69 38.45
CA LYS A 272 -8.64 6.99 39.87
C LYS A 272 -9.76 7.90 40.42
N THR A 273 -10.19 8.90 39.66
CA THR A 273 -11.29 9.78 40.05
C THR A 273 -12.62 9.01 40.15
N LEU A 274 -12.91 8.15 39.18
CA LEU A 274 -14.08 7.27 39.16
C LEU A 274 -14.08 6.31 40.34
N GLU A 275 -12.96 5.68 40.65
CA GLU A 275 -12.80 4.79 41.83
C GLU A 275 -13.07 5.55 43.14
N HIS A 276 -12.50 6.74 43.29
CA HIS A 276 -12.71 7.60 44.46
C HIS A 276 -14.17 8.06 44.58
N GLU A 277 -14.84 8.44 43.50
CA GLU A 277 -16.24 8.81 43.50
C GLU A 277 -17.16 7.59 43.79
N LEU A 278 -16.78 6.40 43.28
CA LEU A 278 -17.48 5.14 43.55
C LEU A 278 -17.39 4.74 45.03
N GLU A 279 -16.20 4.84 45.63
CA GLU A 279 -16.00 4.61 47.06
C GLU A 279 -16.86 5.57 47.89
N TRP A 280 -16.89 6.85 47.53
CA TRP A 280 -17.72 7.84 48.20
C TRP A 280 -19.22 7.53 48.06
N ILE A 281 -19.70 7.07 46.90
CA ILE A 281 -21.09 6.65 46.67
C ILE A 281 -21.45 5.44 47.55
N ARG A 282 -20.51 4.53 47.81
CA ARG A 282 -20.69 3.34 48.68
C ARG A 282 -20.69 3.65 50.14
N MET A 283 -20.19 4.80 50.57
CA MET A 283 -20.24 5.23 51.99
C MET A 283 -21.68 5.53 52.45
N SER A 284 -21.91 5.38 53.77
CA SER A 284 -23.22 5.33 54.40
C SER A 284 -24.12 6.56 54.15
N PRO A 285 -25.47 6.41 54.22
CA PRO A 285 -26.46 7.46 53.88
C PRO A 285 -26.36 8.76 54.69
N LYS A 286 -25.78 8.75 55.91
CA LYS A 286 -25.61 9.95 56.74
C LYS A 286 -24.61 10.97 56.18
N ALA A 287 -23.71 10.56 55.33
CA ALA A 287 -22.73 11.46 54.69
C ALA A 287 -23.23 12.13 53.39
N ARG A 288 -24.45 11.80 52.93
CA ARG A 288 -25.00 12.20 51.63
C ARG A 288 -25.83 13.48 51.64
N GLN A 289 -26.16 14.08 52.78
CA GLN A 289 -27.31 14.97 52.91
C GLN A 289 -27.23 16.38 52.29
N SER A 290 -26.14 16.87 51.71
CA SER A 290 -26.19 18.21 51.07
C SER A 290 -25.40 18.43 49.78
N LYS A 291 -24.53 17.48 49.36
CA LYS A 291 -23.73 17.64 48.14
C LYS A 291 -23.85 16.44 47.16
N GLY A 292 -24.77 15.53 47.38
CA GLY A 292 -24.87 14.24 46.71
C GLY A 292 -25.30 14.32 45.24
N LYS A 293 -26.19 15.24 44.87
CA LYS A 293 -26.80 15.29 43.54
C LYS A 293 -25.81 15.75 42.45
N ALA A 294 -25.00 16.73 42.80
CA ALA A 294 -23.97 17.24 41.86
C ALA A 294 -22.84 16.22 41.61
N ARG A 295 -22.45 15.43 42.62
CA ARG A 295 -21.45 14.37 42.49
C ARG A 295 -22.01 13.14 41.77
N LEU A 296 -23.27 12.79 41.98
CA LEU A 296 -23.93 11.71 41.24
C LEU A 296 -24.00 12.05 39.73
N ASN A 297 -24.42 13.26 39.41
CA ASN A 297 -24.44 13.74 38.03
C ASN A 297 -23.02 13.71 37.40
N ARG A 298 -22.00 14.14 38.15
CA ARG A 298 -20.61 14.11 37.68
C ARG A 298 -20.07 12.69 37.48
N TYR A 299 -20.47 11.75 38.36
CA TYR A 299 -20.14 10.33 38.17
C TYR A 299 -20.84 9.76 36.94
N GLU A 300 -22.14 10.05 36.74
CA GLU A 300 -22.90 9.64 35.56
C GLU A 300 -22.33 10.26 34.29
N GLU A 301 -21.90 11.52 34.32
CA GLU A 301 -21.17 12.15 33.19
C GLU A 301 -19.86 11.45 32.90
N LEU A 302 -19.09 11.11 33.93
CA LEU A 302 -17.81 10.39 33.78
C LEU A 302 -18.00 8.95 33.28
N VAL A 303 -19.07 8.26 33.68
CA VAL A 303 -19.41 6.91 33.21
C VAL A 303 -19.98 6.95 31.79
N ASN A 304 -20.82 7.94 31.48
CA ASN A 304 -21.48 8.09 30.19
C ASN A 304 -20.56 8.65 29.10
N GLN A 305 -19.41 9.27 29.44
CA GLN A 305 -18.35 9.48 28.51
C GLN A 305 -17.88 8.10 28.03
N LYS A 306 -18.40 7.63 26.88
CA LYS A 306 -18.06 6.35 26.30
C LYS A 306 -16.55 6.16 26.33
N GLN A 307 -16.09 5.06 26.90
CA GLN A 307 -14.76 4.55 26.66
C GLN A 307 -14.64 4.26 25.18
N ASP A 308 -14.03 5.17 24.45
CA ASP A 308 -13.40 4.82 23.19
C ASP A 308 -12.19 3.98 23.59
N GLN A 309 -12.36 2.65 23.60
CA GLN A 309 -11.30 1.72 23.95
C GLN A 309 -10.12 2.00 23.01
N LEU A 310 -8.96 2.29 23.60
CA LEU A 310 -7.68 2.19 22.90
C LEU A 310 -7.69 0.82 22.21
N ALA A 311 -7.49 0.79 20.90
CA ALA A 311 -7.30 -0.46 20.21
C ALA A 311 -6.15 -1.18 20.92
N ALA A 312 -6.40 -2.38 21.42
CA ALA A 312 -5.37 -3.17 22.08
C ALA A 312 -4.19 -3.27 21.12
N ASP A 313 -2.96 -3.02 21.60
CA ASP A 313 -1.76 -3.16 20.79
C ASP A 313 -1.77 -4.57 20.17
N LEU A 314 -1.67 -4.59 18.87
CA LEU A 314 -1.67 -5.83 18.10
C LEU A 314 -0.31 -6.50 18.32
N GLU A 315 -0.30 -7.68 18.93
CA GLU A 315 0.93 -8.45 19.15
C GLU A 315 0.88 -9.76 18.36
N ILE A 316 1.73 -9.90 17.36
CA ILE A 316 1.87 -11.15 16.59
C ILE A 316 3.05 -11.93 17.17
N TYR A 317 2.75 -13.01 17.88
CA TYR A 317 3.75 -13.95 18.35
C TYR A 317 3.93 -15.09 17.33
N ILE A 318 5.16 -15.28 16.86
CA ILE A 318 5.54 -16.38 15.97
C ILE A 318 6.20 -17.47 16.82
N PRO A 319 5.54 -18.64 16.99
CA PRO A 319 6.10 -19.71 17.81
C PRO A 319 7.37 -20.27 17.17
N PRO A 320 8.43 -20.51 17.96
CA PRO A 320 9.64 -21.16 17.44
C PRO A 320 9.31 -22.59 17.04
N GLY A 321 9.74 -22.97 15.84
CA GLY A 321 9.69 -24.34 15.39
C GLY A 321 10.79 -25.22 16.01
N PRO A 322 11.04 -26.42 15.45
CA PRO A 322 12.17 -27.27 15.83
C PRO A 322 13.51 -26.51 15.70
N ARG A 323 14.52 -26.90 16.50
CA ARG A 323 15.84 -26.28 16.41
C ARG A 323 16.45 -26.51 15.02
N LEU A 324 16.91 -25.45 14.38
CA LEU A 324 17.58 -25.52 13.07
C LEU A 324 18.96 -26.18 13.18
N GLY A 325 19.27 -27.03 12.22
CA GLY A 325 20.60 -27.57 11.98
C GLY A 325 21.55 -26.53 11.37
N ASP A 326 22.76 -26.94 10.97
CA ASP A 326 23.75 -26.02 10.37
C ASP A 326 23.36 -25.61 8.94
N LEU A 327 22.75 -26.52 8.20
CA LEU A 327 22.21 -26.26 6.89
C LEU A 327 20.73 -25.86 7.03
N VAL A 328 20.38 -24.68 6.51
CA VAL A 328 18.98 -24.25 6.38
C VAL A 328 18.55 -24.37 4.92
N VAL A 329 19.01 -23.48 4.04
CA VAL A 329 18.84 -23.57 2.59
C VAL A 329 20.15 -23.18 1.93
N GLU A 330 20.63 -24.02 1.02
CA GLU A 330 21.81 -23.75 0.20
C GLU A 330 21.42 -23.89 -1.27
N ALA A 331 21.63 -22.85 -2.05
CA ALA A 331 21.46 -22.86 -3.49
C ALA A 331 22.83 -22.76 -4.17
N LYS A 332 23.13 -23.67 -5.09
CA LYS A 332 24.40 -23.71 -5.82
C LYS A 332 24.17 -23.75 -7.31
N GLY A 333 24.61 -22.70 -7.98
CA GLY A 333 24.62 -22.57 -9.43
C GLY A 333 23.23 -22.72 -10.06
N ILE A 334 22.17 -22.28 -9.37
CA ILE A 334 20.80 -22.46 -9.86
C ILE A 334 20.49 -21.53 -11.03
N SER A 335 19.86 -22.12 -12.05
CA SER A 335 19.40 -21.40 -13.23
C SER A 335 17.97 -21.77 -13.54
N LYS A 336 17.18 -20.81 -14.03
CA LYS A 336 15.79 -21.02 -14.43
C LYS A 336 15.41 -20.17 -15.62
N ALA A 337 14.72 -20.80 -16.59
CA ALA A 337 14.15 -20.13 -17.76
C ALA A 337 12.72 -20.61 -18.02
N PHE A 338 11.91 -19.75 -18.63
CA PHE A 338 10.61 -20.12 -19.19
C PHE A 338 10.57 -19.75 -20.67
N GLY A 339 10.47 -20.76 -21.53
CA GLY A 339 10.58 -20.59 -22.96
C GLY A 339 11.97 -20.04 -23.32
N ASP A 340 12.00 -18.92 -24.05
CA ASP A 340 13.26 -18.25 -24.45
C ASP A 340 13.75 -17.21 -23.42
N ASN A 341 12.99 -16.98 -22.34
CA ASN A 341 13.31 -15.96 -21.35
C ASN A 341 14.04 -16.60 -20.15
N VAL A 342 15.30 -16.23 -19.96
CA VAL A 342 16.11 -16.63 -18.82
C VAL A 342 15.77 -15.71 -17.64
N LEU A 343 15.21 -16.27 -16.54
CA LEU A 343 14.94 -15.49 -15.34
C LEU A 343 16.23 -15.16 -14.59
N TYR A 344 17.07 -16.16 -14.37
CA TYR A 344 18.40 -16.02 -13.74
C TYR A 344 19.29 -17.22 -14.05
N GLU A 345 20.59 -16.96 -13.98
CA GLU A 345 21.65 -17.94 -14.27
C GLU A 345 22.68 -17.96 -13.13
N ASN A 346 23.14 -19.17 -12.79
CA ASN A 346 24.24 -19.42 -11.87
C ASN A 346 24.12 -18.68 -10.52
N VAL A 347 22.93 -18.69 -9.91
CA VAL A 347 22.67 -18.03 -8.64
C VAL A 347 23.15 -18.90 -7.49
N GLU A 348 23.92 -18.31 -6.58
CA GLU A 348 24.42 -18.96 -5.39
C GLU A 348 24.06 -18.13 -4.15
N PHE A 349 23.49 -18.78 -3.13
CA PHE A 349 23.26 -18.18 -1.82
C PHE A 349 23.13 -19.26 -0.75
N SER A 350 23.37 -18.86 0.49
CA SER A 350 23.16 -19.71 1.67
C SER A 350 22.41 -18.94 2.74
N LEU A 351 21.31 -19.49 3.21
CA LEU A 351 20.48 -18.88 4.25
C LEU A 351 21.11 -19.15 5.62
N PRO A 352 21.60 -18.13 6.35
CA PRO A 352 22.19 -18.30 7.67
C PRO A 352 21.12 -18.59 8.73
N LYS A 353 21.49 -19.27 9.80
CA LYS A 353 20.61 -19.49 10.96
C LYS A 353 20.18 -18.15 11.57
N GLY A 354 18.88 -18.02 11.86
CA GLY A 354 18.30 -16.78 12.38
C GLY A 354 18.31 -15.62 11.39
N GLY A 355 18.70 -15.88 10.12
CA GLY A 355 18.70 -14.86 9.09
C GLY A 355 17.29 -14.59 8.54
N ILE A 356 17.01 -13.33 8.31
CA ILE A 356 15.81 -12.87 7.59
C ILE A 356 16.27 -12.31 6.25
N VAL A 357 15.85 -12.95 5.17
CA VAL A 357 16.24 -12.57 3.81
C VAL A 357 15.11 -11.81 3.14
N GLY A 358 15.34 -10.55 2.83
CA GLY A 358 14.48 -9.75 1.97
C GLY A 358 14.72 -10.08 0.50
N VAL A 359 13.68 -10.47 -0.22
CA VAL A 359 13.74 -10.75 -1.66
C VAL A 359 13.12 -9.58 -2.40
N ILE A 360 13.93 -8.89 -3.17
CA ILE A 360 13.53 -7.67 -3.88
C ILE A 360 13.76 -7.80 -5.38
N GLY A 361 13.05 -6.99 -6.15
CA GLY A 361 13.20 -6.92 -7.59
C GLY A 361 11.89 -6.69 -8.30
N PRO A 362 11.94 -6.45 -9.61
CA PRO A 362 10.76 -6.15 -10.42
C PRO A 362 9.72 -7.27 -10.41
N ASN A 363 8.48 -6.90 -10.73
CA ASN A 363 7.43 -7.90 -10.94
C ASN A 363 7.76 -8.75 -12.17
N GLY A 364 7.60 -10.07 -12.04
CA GLY A 364 7.97 -11.02 -13.08
C GLY A 364 9.45 -11.47 -13.07
N ALA A 365 10.33 -10.86 -12.27
CA ALA A 365 11.77 -11.22 -12.24
C ALA A 365 12.07 -12.65 -11.76
N GLY A 366 11.06 -13.39 -11.27
CA GLY A 366 11.22 -14.78 -10.84
C GLY A 366 11.26 -14.98 -9.33
N LYS A 367 10.87 -13.98 -8.51
CA LYS A 367 10.81 -14.07 -7.04
C LYS A 367 9.96 -15.25 -6.57
N THR A 368 8.70 -15.30 -6.99
CA THR A 368 7.77 -16.42 -6.69
C THR A 368 8.27 -17.76 -7.23
N THR A 369 8.95 -17.78 -8.39
CA THR A 369 9.57 -18.99 -8.93
C THR A 369 10.68 -19.51 -8.02
N MET A 370 11.51 -18.61 -7.46
CA MET A 370 12.53 -18.96 -6.47
C MET A 370 11.88 -19.60 -5.24
N PHE A 371 10.78 -19.03 -4.73
CA PHE A 371 10.03 -19.62 -3.60
C PHE A 371 9.46 -21.00 -3.93
N LYS A 372 8.90 -21.17 -5.13
CA LYS A 372 8.43 -22.47 -5.60
C LYS A 372 9.56 -23.50 -5.69
N MET A 373 10.77 -23.09 -6.05
CA MET A 373 11.93 -23.99 -6.05
C MET A 373 12.41 -24.33 -4.63
N ILE A 374 12.44 -23.36 -3.71
CA ILE A 374 12.77 -23.63 -2.29
C ILE A 374 11.71 -24.55 -1.66
N THR A 375 10.43 -24.40 -2.02
CA THR A 375 9.35 -25.28 -1.51
C THR A 375 9.26 -26.64 -2.22
N GLY A 376 10.09 -26.88 -3.24
CA GLY A 376 10.09 -28.11 -4.04
C GLY A 376 8.92 -28.25 -5.02
N LYS A 377 8.09 -27.20 -5.18
CA LYS A 377 6.97 -27.15 -6.15
C LYS A 377 7.46 -27.00 -7.59
N GLU A 378 8.66 -26.44 -7.78
CA GLU A 378 9.31 -26.23 -9.07
C GLU A 378 10.76 -26.73 -8.99
N LYS A 379 11.35 -27.14 -10.12
CA LYS A 379 12.74 -27.58 -10.18
C LYS A 379 13.59 -26.56 -10.93
N PRO A 380 14.84 -26.31 -10.49
CA PRO A 380 15.79 -25.54 -11.29
C PRO A 380 16.15 -26.30 -12.56
N ASP A 381 16.46 -25.56 -13.63
CA ASP A 381 16.90 -26.15 -14.91
C ASP A 381 18.37 -26.56 -14.84
N ALA A 382 19.17 -25.89 -14.02
CA ALA A 382 20.54 -26.25 -13.67
C ALA A 382 20.82 -25.91 -12.19
N GLY A 383 21.85 -26.55 -11.63
CA GLY A 383 22.22 -26.39 -10.23
C GLY A 383 21.35 -27.21 -9.28
N ALA A 384 21.47 -26.93 -7.99
CA ALA A 384 20.72 -27.64 -6.95
C ALA A 384 20.38 -26.75 -5.76
N ILE A 385 19.20 -26.98 -5.15
CA ILE A 385 18.82 -26.41 -3.86
C ILE A 385 18.82 -27.54 -2.84
N ARG A 386 19.50 -27.34 -1.72
CA ARG A 386 19.55 -28.27 -0.58
C ARG A 386 18.84 -27.63 0.60
N ILE A 387 17.95 -28.36 1.22
CA ILE A 387 17.22 -27.96 2.43
C ILE A 387 17.66 -28.87 3.56
N GLY A 388 17.94 -28.30 4.72
CA GLY A 388 18.36 -29.05 5.90
C GLY A 388 17.25 -29.99 6.41
N GLU A 389 17.64 -31.17 6.89
CA GLU A 389 16.68 -32.20 7.37
C GLU A 389 15.84 -31.72 8.58
N THR A 390 16.35 -30.77 9.34
CA THR A 390 15.64 -30.18 10.50
C THR A 390 14.69 -29.03 10.15
N VAL A 391 14.63 -28.66 8.87
CA VAL A 391 13.81 -27.55 8.41
C VAL A 391 12.35 -27.99 8.33
N LYS A 392 11.51 -27.28 9.09
CA LYS A 392 10.06 -27.31 8.97
C LYS A 392 9.59 -26.04 8.28
N LEU A 393 9.19 -26.15 7.03
CA LEU A 393 8.87 -25.03 6.14
C LEU A 393 7.42 -24.62 6.30
N GLY A 394 7.17 -23.30 6.47
CA GLY A 394 5.86 -22.66 6.35
C GLY A 394 5.87 -21.71 5.15
N TYR A 395 4.89 -21.82 4.26
CA TYR A 395 4.82 -21.00 3.06
C TYR A 395 3.44 -20.36 2.88
N VAL A 396 3.41 -19.06 2.73
CA VAL A 396 2.21 -18.29 2.32
C VAL A 396 2.36 -17.91 0.86
N ASP A 397 1.57 -18.56 0.01
CA ASP A 397 1.50 -18.33 -1.44
C ASP A 397 0.64 -17.10 -1.77
N GLN A 398 0.90 -16.47 -2.93
CA GLN A 398 0.02 -15.44 -3.49
C GLN A 398 -1.38 -15.98 -3.83
N ASP A 399 -1.47 -17.25 -4.30
CA ASP A 399 -2.72 -17.95 -4.61
C ASP A 399 -3.40 -18.44 -3.33
N ARG A 400 -4.02 -17.52 -2.64
CA ARG A 400 -4.61 -17.66 -1.29
C ARG A 400 -5.95 -18.39 -1.35
N THR A 401 -5.95 -19.67 -1.64
CA THR A 401 -7.17 -20.51 -1.65
C THR A 401 -7.58 -20.86 -0.23
N LEU A 402 -8.53 -20.10 0.31
CA LEU A 402 -9.24 -20.44 1.54
C LEU A 402 -10.62 -20.98 1.18
N GLU A 403 -11.16 -21.85 2.02
CA GLU A 403 -12.52 -22.38 1.83
C GLU A 403 -13.56 -21.24 2.00
N PRO A 404 -14.27 -20.85 0.92
CA PRO A 404 -15.06 -19.61 0.90
C PRO A 404 -16.24 -19.59 1.87
N ASN A 405 -16.74 -20.78 2.25
CA ASN A 405 -17.92 -20.91 3.12
C ASN A 405 -17.57 -21.05 4.62
N LYS A 406 -16.30 -21.29 4.96
CA LYS A 406 -15.87 -21.33 6.37
C LYS A 406 -15.73 -19.92 6.94
N THR A 407 -15.91 -19.82 8.25
CA THR A 407 -15.69 -18.58 9.00
C THR A 407 -14.20 -18.37 9.27
N VAL A 408 -13.83 -17.13 9.58
CA VAL A 408 -12.47 -16.78 10.03
C VAL A 408 -12.03 -17.67 11.20
N TYR A 409 -12.93 -17.85 12.18
CA TYR A 409 -12.67 -18.67 13.34
C TYR A 409 -12.39 -20.13 12.97
N GLU A 410 -13.22 -20.74 12.12
CA GLU A 410 -13.04 -22.11 11.66
C GLU A 410 -11.73 -22.34 10.88
N ILE A 411 -11.32 -21.34 10.06
CA ILE A 411 -10.06 -21.44 9.29
C ILE A 411 -8.84 -21.34 10.19
N ILE A 412 -8.86 -20.43 11.17
CA ILE A 412 -7.70 -20.19 12.03
C ILE A 412 -7.59 -21.26 13.11
N SER A 413 -8.72 -21.66 13.73
CA SER A 413 -8.73 -22.56 14.87
C SER A 413 -8.95 -24.05 14.50
N ASP A 414 -9.28 -24.35 13.23
CA ASP A 414 -9.80 -25.65 12.81
C ASP A 414 -11.03 -26.09 13.61
N GLY A 415 -11.81 -25.09 14.13
CA GLY A 415 -13.01 -25.31 14.94
C GLY A 415 -12.73 -25.66 16.41
N GLN A 416 -11.48 -25.56 16.87
CA GLN A 416 -11.10 -25.84 18.26
C GLN A 416 -11.16 -24.55 19.10
N ASP A 417 -11.54 -24.69 20.38
CA ASP A 417 -11.58 -23.54 21.31
C ASP A 417 -10.19 -23.11 21.79
N THR A 418 -9.22 -24.03 21.74
CA THR A 418 -7.82 -23.81 22.07
C THR A 418 -6.91 -24.25 20.92
N ILE A 419 -5.81 -23.53 20.72
CA ILE A 419 -4.79 -23.83 19.72
C ILE A 419 -3.42 -23.87 20.39
N MET A 420 -2.55 -24.76 19.89
CA MET A 420 -1.18 -24.87 20.35
C MET A 420 -0.27 -23.91 19.56
N LEU A 421 0.37 -22.97 20.25
CA LEU A 421 1.43 -22.14 19.69
C LEU A 421 2.78 -22.64 20.23
N GLY A 422 3.42 -23.53 19.50
CA GLY A 422 4.59 -24.24 20.00
C GLY A 422 4.24 -25.12 21.21
N LYS A 423 4.70 -24.74 22.42
CA LYS A 423 4.39 -25.43 23.68
C LYS A 423 3.28 -24.76 24.50
N ALA A 424 2.82 -23.60 24.09
CA ALA A 424 1.80 -22.84 24.81
C ALA A 424 0.40 -23.11 24.24
N GLU A 425 -0.54 -23.40 25.13
CA GLU A 425 -1.96 -23.49 24.80
C GLU A 425 -2.59 -22.11 24.90
N VAL A 426 -3.22 -21.62 23.85
CA VAL A 426 -3.87 -20.30 23.80
C VAL A 426 -5.32 -20.42 23.36
N ASN A 427 -6.15 -19.54 23.87
CA ASN A 427 -7.55 -19.44 23.46
C ASN A 427 -7.64 -19.02 21.98
N ALA A 428 -8.38 -19.77 21.17
CA ALA A 428 -8.50 -19.54 19.74
C ALA A 428 -9.12 -18.18 19.39
N ARG A 429 -10.12 -17.72 20.17
CA ARG A 429 -10.75 -16.40 19.97
C ARG A 429 -9.77 -15.26 20.27
N GLY A 430 -8.97 -15.42 21.34
CA GLY A 430 -7.90 -14.49 21.66
C GLY A 430 -6.83 -14.43 20.59
N TYR A 431 -6.48 -15.59 20.00
CA TYR A 431 -5.53 -15.64 18.89
C TYR A 431 -6.09 -14.95 17.63
N CYS A 432 -7.36 -15.18 17.27
CA CYS A 432 -8.01 -14.46 16.16
C CYS A 432 -8.01 -12.94 16.40
N ALA A 433 -8.21 -12.49 17.63
CA ALA A 433 -8.20 -11.06 17.96
C ALA A 433 -6.83 -10.42 17.74
N ARG A 434 -5.72 -11.15 17.90
CA ARG A 434 -4.35 -10.68 17.61
C ARG A 434 -4.13 -10.37 16.13
N PHE A 435 -4.98 -10.86 15.22
CA PHE A 435 -4.97 -10.56 13.78
C PHE A 435 -6.10 -9.59 13.39
N ASN A 436 -6.60 -8.81 14.37
CA ASN A 436 -7.66 -7.83 14.19
C ASN A 436 -9.02 -8.44 13.77
N PHE A 437 -9.30 -9.66 14.24
CA PHE A 437 -10.62 -10.29 14.14
C PHE A 437 -11.22 -10.40 15.52
N ALA A 438 -11.96 -9.37 15.96
CA ALA A 438 -12.59 -9.33 17.27
C ALA A 438 -14.11 -9.53 17.17
N GLY A 439 -14.71 -10.14 18.21
CA GLY A 439 -16.16 -10.28 18.34
C GLY A 439 -16.84 -10.95 17.14
N THR A 440 -17.72 -10.22 16.45
CA THR A 440 -18.50 -10.70 15.31
C THR A 440 -17.68 -10.92 14.05
N ASP A 441 -16.51 -10.29 13.92
CA ASP A 441 -15.65 -10.44 12.73
C ASP A 441 -15.12 -11.86 12.58
N GLN A 442 -14.99 -12.60 13.69
CA GLN A 442 -14.59 -14.01 13.68
C GLN A 442 -15.61 -14.94 13.01
N GLN A 443 -16.86 -14.49 12.90
CA GLN A 443 -17.96 -15.25 12.28
C GLN A 443 -18.16 -14.89 10.80
N LYS A 444 -17.44 -13.91 10.29
CA LYS A 444 -17.47 -13.59 8.84
C LYS A 444 -17.00 -14.78 8.04
N LYS A 445 -17.68 -15.06 6.93
CA LYS A 445 -17.24 -16.07 5.98
C LYS A 445 -16.10 -15.53 5.11
N VAL A 446 -15.20 -16.42 4.70
CA VAL A 446 -14.04 -16.05 3.88
C VAL A 446 -14.42 -15.34 2.59
N LYS A 447 -15.54 -15.74 1.95
CA LYS A 447 -16.06 -15.08 0.74
C LYS A 447 -16.41 -13.61 0.93
N ASP A 448 -16.77 -13.21 2.15
CA ASP A 448 -17.21 -11.86 2.51
C ASP A 448 -16.04 -10.98 3.01
N LEU A 449 -14.81 -11.52 3.03
CA LEU A 449 -13.60 -10.82 3.47
C LEU A 449 -13.00 -9.99 2.33
N SER A 450 -12.45 -8.83 2.69
CA SER A 450 -11.55 -8.05 1.81
C SER A 450 -10.24 -8.80 1.55
N GLY A 451 -9.46 -8.34 0.56
CA GLY A 451 -8.13 -8.90 0.26
C GLY A 451 -7.21 -8.90 1.48
N GLY A 452 -7.13 -7.77 2.19
CA GLY A 452 -6.31 -7.64 3.40
C GLY A 452 -6.80 -8.50 4.57
N GLU A 453 -8.12 -8.65 4.76
CA GLU A 453 -8.66 -9.56 5.78
C GLU A 453 -8.29 -11.02 5.44
N ARG A 454 -8.39 -11.43 4.18
CA ARG A 454 -7.97 -12.77 3.72
C ARG A 454 -6.48 -12.99 3.97
N ASN A 455 -5.64 -11.98 3.70
CA ASN A 455 -4.20 -12.06 3.95
C ASN A 455 -3.91 -12.31 5.44
N ARG A 456 -4.56 -11.57 6.34
CA ARG A 456 -4.41 -11.77 7.78
C ARG A 456 -4.84 -13.17 8.24
N VAL A 457 -5.92 -13.74 7.66
CA VAL A 457 -6.35 -15.12 7.96
C VAL A 457 -5.30 -16.14 7.54
N HIS A 458 -4.72 -15.99 6.33
CA HIS A 458 -3.64 -16.85 5.86
C HIS A 458 -2.42 -16.79 6.76
N LEU A 459 -2.00 -15.58 7.11
CA LEU A 459 -0.86 -15.35 7.99
C LEU A 459 -1.09 -16.00 9.35
N ALA A 460 -2.27 -15.78 9.96
CA ALA A 460 -2.62 -16.36 11.24
C ALA A 460 -2.60 -17.90 11.21
N ARG A 461 -3.14 -18.49 10.15
CA ARG A 461 -3.17 -19.95 9.97
C ARG A 461 -1.76 -20.52 9.86
N MET A 462 -0.90 -19.94 9.03
CA MET A 462 0.47 -20.42 8.81
C MET A 462 1.34 -20.26 10.06
N LEU A 463 1.27 -19.12 10.73
CA LEU A 463 2.12 -18.84 11.90
C LEU A 463 1.86 -19.80 13.07
N LYS A 464 0.63 -20.30 13.23
CA LYS A 464 0.32 -21.30 14.29
C LYS A 464 1.01 -22.66 14.07
N GLU A 465 1.42 -22.99 12.84
CA GLU A 465 1.96 -24.32 12.51
C GLU A 465 3.35 -24.58 13.10
N GLY A 466 4.02 -23.55 13.62
CA GLY A 466 5.33 -23.67 14.27
C GLY A 466 6.42 -24.10 13.29
N ALA A 467 6.52 -23.44 12.15
CA ALA A 467 7.60 -23.59 11.19
C ALA A 467 8.88 -22.94 11.74
N ASN A 468 10.07 -23.43 11.34
CA ASN A 468 11.35 -22.82 11.65
C ASN A 468 12.02 -22.15 10.43
N LEU A 469 11.45 -22.34 9.25
CA LEU A 469 11.71 -21.56 8.04
C LEU A 469 10.38 -21.06 7.50
N ILE A 470 10.21 -19.75 7.46
CA ILE A 470 8.99 -19.09 6.97
C ILE A 470 9.28 -18.43 5.63
N ILE A 471 8.44 -18.71 4.63
CA ILE A 471 8.48 -18.02 3.33
C ILE A 471 7.20 -17.23 3.19
N LEU A 472 7.34 -15.91 2.99
CA LEU A 472 6.24 -14.97 2.83
C LEU A 472 6.37 -14.28 1.47
N ASP A 473 5.38 -14.50 0.60
CA ASP A 473 5.33 -13.85 -0.72
C ASP A 473 4.37 -12.66 -0.68
N GLU A 474 4.93 -11.44 -0.70
CA GLU A 474 4.26 -10.15 -0.58
C GLU A 474 3.27 -10.08 0.61
N PRO A 475 3.73 -10.36 1.85
CA PRO A 475 2.85 -10.36 3.02
C PRO A 475 2.37 -8.95 3.38
N THR A 476 3.10 -7.93 2.97
CA THR A 476 2.84 -6.51 3.31
C THR A 476 1.67 -5.92 2.52
N ASN A 477 1.30 -6.52 1.38
CA ASN A 477 0.19 -6.05 0.58
C ASN A 477 -1.13 -6.08 1.36
N ASP A 478 -1.88 -4.97 1.31
CA ASP A 478 -3.18 -4.80 1.95
C ASP A 478 -3.18 -4.88 3.50
N LEU A 479 -2.03 -4.92 4.16
CA LEU A 479 -1.95 -4.82 5.62
C LEU A 479 -1.95 -3.35 6.06
N ASP A 480 -2.67 -3.04 7.14
CA ASP A 480 -2.58 -1.73 7.76
C ASP A 480 -1.29 -1.56 8.58
N VAL A 481 -0.92 -0.30 8.85
CA VAL A 481 0.33 0.05 9.53
C VAL A 481 0.51 -0.65 10.88
N ASN A 482 -0.57 -0.84 11.64
CA ASN A 482 -0.48 -1.52 12.96
C ASN A 482 -0.21 -3.01 12.79
N THR A 483 -0.86 -3.67 11.81
CA THR A 483 -0.61 -5.08 11.50
C THR A 483 0.80 -5.30 10.94
N LEU A 484 1.29 -4.38 10.10
CA LEU A 484 2.67 -4.41 9.60
C LEU A 484 3.67 -4.31 10.74
N ARG A 485 3.48 -3.37 11.68
CA ARG A 485 4.34 -3.18 12.84
C ARG A 485 4.36 -4.43 13.73
N ALA A 486 3.19 -5.01 14.02
CA ALA A 486 3.12 -6.24 14.79
C ALA A 486 3.81 -7.43 14.10
N LEU A 487 3.75 -7.50 12.76
CA LEU A 487 4.47 -8.51 11.98
C LEU A 487 5.99 -8.28 12.04
N GLU A 488 6.46 -7.03 11.96
CA GLU A 488 7.87 -6.68 12.13
C GLU A 488 8.39 -7.15 13.50
N GLU A 489 7.71 -6.76 14.57
CA GLU A 489 8.07 -7.13 15.95
C GLU A 489 8.03 -8.66 16.14
N GLY A 490 7.05 -9.35 15.54
CA GLY A 490 6.96 -10.80 15.55
C GLY A 490 8.12 -11.49 14.81
N LEU A 491 8.57 -10.93 13.69
CA LEU A 491 9.70 -11.44 12.93
C LEU A 491 11.05 -11.15 13.60
N GLU A 492 11.24 -9.97 14.20
CA GLU A 492 12.42 -9.64 14.99
C GLU A 492 12.59 -10.60 16.18
N GLY A 493 11.47 -11.00 16.81
CA GLY A 493 11.47 -11.99 17.91
C GLY A 493 11.53 -13.46 17.47
N PHE A 494 11.52 -13.73 16.16
CA PHE A 494 11.45 -15.10 15.64
C PHE A 494 12.81 -15.80 15.68
N ALA A 495 12.88 -16.92 16.39
CA ALA A 495 14.12 -17.69 16.53
C ALA A 495 14.46 -18.58 15.30
N GLY A 496 13.64 -18.60 14.26
CA GLY A 496 13.87 -19.31 13.00
C GLY A 496 14.46 -18.42 11.92
N CYS A 497 14.32 -18.85 10.66
CA CYS A 497 14.72 -18.11 9.48
C CYS A 497 13.48 -17.68 8.71
N ALA A 498 13.55 -16.52 8.04
CA ALA A 498 12.49 -16.09 7.14
C ALA A 498 13.06 -15.68 5.78
N VAL A 499 12.27 -15.93 4.71
CA VAL A 499 12.53 -15.44 3.35
C VAL A 499 11.28 -14.69 2.91
N ILE A 500 11.40 -13.41 2.67
CA ILE A 500 10.25 -12.51 2.52
C ILE A 500 10.40 -11.69 1.26
N SER A 501 9.50 -11.84 0.29
CA SER A 501 9.39 -10.84 -0.77
C SER A 501 8.54 -9.68 -0.28
N SER A 502 8.98 -8.47 -0.52
CA SER A 502 8.18 -7.27 -0.26
C SER A 502 8.66 -6.11 -1.12
N HIS A 503 7.69 -5.25 -1.47
CA HIS A 503 7.97 -3.95 -2.05
C HIS A 503 7.99 -2.84 -0.98
N ASP A 504 7.60 -3.15 0.27
CA ASP A 504 7.70 -2.23 1.41
C ASP A 504 9.17 -2.15 1.87
N ARG A 505 9.85 -1.09 1.42
CA ARG A 505 11.27 -0.83 1.72
C ARG A 505 11.50 -0.61 3.20
N TRP A 506 10.57 0.07 3.89
CA TRP A 506 10.65 0.31 5.34
C TRP A 506 10.59 -0.99 6.14
N PHE A 507 9.68 -1.87 5.75
CA PHE A 507 9.58 -3.20 6.36
C PHE A 507 10.89 -3.99 6.21
N LEU A 508 11.43 -4.04 4.99
CA LEU A 508 12.68 -4.75 4.71
C LEU A 508 13.88 -4.13 5.43
N ASP A 509 13.90 -2.81 5.57
CA ASP A 509 14.99 -2.12 6.27
C ASP A 509 15.03 -2.45 7.76
N ARG A 510 13.88 -2.70 8.37
CA ARG A 510 13.77 -3.09 9.77
C ARG A 510 14.06 -4.56 10.02
N VAL A 511 13.55 -5.45 9.18
CA VAL A 511 13.57 -6.89 9.51
C VAL A 511 14.67 -7.66 8.76
N ALA A 512 15.07 -7.22 7.56
CA ALA A 512 16.01 -7.99 6.75
C ALA A 512 17.45 -7.87 7.26
N THR A 513 18.10 -9.01 7.38
CA THR A 513 19.54 -9.13 7.66
C THR A 513 20.36 -9.37 6.40
N HIS A 514 19.70 -9.83 5.35
CA HIS A 514 20.28 -10.11 4.04
C HIS A 514 19.29 -9.75 2.95
N ILE A 515 19.78 -9.37 1.79
CA ILE A 515 18.97 -9.05 0.61
C ILE A 515 19.34 -9.99 -0.55
N LEU A 516 18.33 -10.58 -1.17
CA LEU A 516 18.44 -11.29 -2.44
C LEU A 516 17.77 -10.43 -3.51
N ALA A 517 18.59 -9.70 -4.26
CA ALA A 517 18.12 -8.69 -5.21
C ALA A 517 18.12 -9.21 -6.65
N PHE A 518 16.95 -9.17 -7.30
CA PHE A 518 16.79 -9.43 -8.73
C PHE A 518 16.94 -8.10 -9.46
N GLU A 519 18.14 -7.82 -10.00
CA GLU A 519 18.51 -6.51 -10.57
C GLU A 519 18.12 -6.34 -12.06
N GLY A 520 17.41 -7.31 -12.65
CA GLY A 520 17.13 -7.36 -14.08
C GLY A 520 18.25 -8.05 -14.87
N ASP A 521 18.12 -8.13 -16.20
CA ASP A 521 19.07 -8.80 -17.12
C ASP A 521 19.53 -10.20 -16.65
N SER A 522 18.61 -10.94 -15.99
CA SER A 522 18.85 -12.27 -15.42
C SER A 522 19.89 -12.30 -14.29
N LYS A 523 20.20 -11.15 -13.69
CA LYS A 523 21.18 -11.01 -12.62
C LYS A 523 20.51 -11.02 -11.26
N VAL A 524 21.04 -11.85 -10.35
CA VAL A 524 20.63 -11.89 -8.94
C VAL A 524 21.84 -11.64 -8.07
N VAL A 525 21.70 -10.73 -7.09
CA VAL A 525 22.78 -10.35 -6.18
C VAL A 525 22.40 -10.74 -4.76
N TRP A 526 23.31 -11.45 -4.08
CA TRP A 526 23.24 -11.72 -2.64
C TRP A 526 24.00 -10.64 -1.90
N TYR A 527 23.35 -9.98 -0.94
CA TYR A 527 23.92 -8.90 -0.15
C TYR A 527 23.69 -9.14 1.35
N GLU A 528 24.71 -8.98 2.16
CA GLU A 528 24.63 -9.03 3.63
C GLU A 528 24.40 -7.62 4.16
N GLY A 529 23.24 -7.37 4.74
CA GLY A 529 22.80 -6.08 5.23
C GLY A 529 21.30 -5.84 4.99
N ASN A 530 20.80 -4.68 5.39
CA ASN A 530 19.43 -4.27 5.22
C ASN A 530 19.18 -3.62 3.84
N TYR A 531 17.95 -3.15 3.61
CA TYR A 531 17.58 -2.55 2.33
C TYR A 531 18.35 -1.25 2.02
N SER A 532 18.50 -0.35 3.00
CA SER A 532 19.19 0.94 2.82
C SER A 532 20.68 0.75 2.49
N GLU A 533 21.33 -0.21 3.14
CA GLU A 533 22.73 -0.56 2.88
C GLU A 533 22.91 -1.15 1.48
N TYR A 534 22.00 -2.04 1.06
CA TYR A 534 21.97 -2.58 -0.30
C TYR A 534 21.76 -1.47 -1.34
N GLU A 535 20.82 -0.55 -1.10
CA GLU A 535 20.55 0.55 -2.04
C GLU A 535 21.76 1.48 -2.19
N ALA A 536 22.45 1.77 -1.10
CA ALA A 536 23.70 2.54 -1.12
C ALA A 536 24.80 1.83 -1.92
N ASP A 537 24.93 0.50 -1.79
CA ASP A 537 25.85 -0.31 -2.59
C ASP A 537 25.45 -0.33 -4.07
N ARG A 538 24.17 -0.53 -4.36
CA ARG A 538 23.64 -0.50 -5.73
C ARG A 538 23.93 0.84 -6.43
N LYS A 539 23.70 1.97 -5.74
CA LYS A 539 24.03 3.31 -6.25
C LYS A 539 25.52 3.49 -6.53
N LYS A 540 26.39 2.93 -5.70
CA LYS A 540 27.85 2.95 -5.94
C LYS A 540 28.25 2.12 -7.16
N ARG A 541 27.62 0.95 -7.36
CA ARG A 541 27.91 0.03 -8.48
C ARG A 541 27.38 0.52 -9.82
N LEU A 542 26.18 1.09 -9.86
CA LEU A 542 25.46 1.42 -11.10
C LEU A 542 25.48 2.93 -11.42
N GLY A 543 25.84 3.80 -10.47
CA GLY A 543 25.85 5.25 -10.64
C GLY A 543 24.45 5.81 -10.99
N LYS A 544 24.39 6.78 -11.92
CA LYS A 544 23.13 7.41 -12.35
C LYS A 544 22.12 6.44 -12.99
N ALA A 545 22.55 5.31 -13.50
CA ALA A 545 21.68 4.29 -14.08
C ALA A 545 20.82 3.58 -13.00
N ALA A 546 21.20 3.67 -11.72
CA ALA A 546 20.42 3.08 -10.63
C ALA A 546 19.05 3.75 -10.40
N ASP A 547 18.90 5.02 -10.79
CA ASP A 547 17.70 5.83 -10.51
C ASP A 547 16.68 5.85 -11.66
N GLN A 548 17.00 5.19 -12.80
CA GLN A 548 16.11 5.14 -13.95
C GLN A 548 15.41 3.79 -14.02
N PRO A 549 14.06 3.73 -13.86
CA PRO A 549 13.33 2.49 -14.06
C PRO A 549 13.37 2.08 -15.53
N HIS A 550 13.82 0.86 -15.77
CA HIS A 550 13.85 0.29 -17.11
C HIS A 550 12.96 -0.95 -17.16
N ARG A 551 12.31 -1.18 -18.32
CA ARG A 551 11.64 -2.46 -18.57
C ARG A 551 12.61 -3.62 -18.36
N ILE A 552 12.16 -4.68 -17.70
CA ILE A 552 12.96 -5.90 -17.55
C ILE A 552 13.31 -6.41 -18.93
N ARG A 553 14.61 -6.50 -19.20
CA ARG A 553 15.13 -7.23 -20.37
C ARG A 553 15.55 -8.61 -19.88
N TYR A 554 14.96 -9.66 -20.44
CA TYR A 554 15.40 -11.03 -20.20
C TYR A 554 16.48 -11.37 -21.23
N ARG A 555 17.55 -11.98 -20.77
CA ARG A 555 18.48 -12.63 -21.69
C ARG A 555 17.74 -13.71 -22.47
N LYS A 556 17.90 -13.71 -23.80
CA LYS A 556 17.38 -14.81 -24.61
C LYS A 556 18.30 -16.02 -24.48
N LEU A 557 17.70 -17.20 -24.35
CA LEU A 557 18.44 -18.45 -24.33
C LEU A 557 19.19 -18.60 -25.67
N THR A 558 20.51 -18.46 -25.65
CA THR A 558 21.34 -18.86 -26.79
C THR A 558 21.42 -20.39 -26.79
N ARG A 559 20.65 -21.02 -27.67
CA ARG A 559 20.83 -22.46 -27.95
C ARG A 559 22.15 -22.60 -28.71
N ASN A 560 23.22 -23.10 -28.04
CA ASN A 560 24.39 -23.64 -28.69
C ASN A 560 24.06 -24.98 -29.33
#